data_58b87adab231f5628d23ea3f4abaf47e
#
_entry.id   58b87adab231f5628d23ea3f4abaf47e
#
_cell.length_a   1.000
_cell.length_b   1.000
_cell.length_c   1.000
_cell.angle_alpha   90.00
_cell.angle_beta   90.00
_cell.angle_gamma   90.00
#
_symmetry.space_group_name_H-M   'P 1'
#
loop_
_entity.id
_entity.type
_entity.pdbx_description
1 polymer ?
#
loop_
_entity_poly.entity_id
_entity_poly.type
_entity_poly.pdbx_seq_one_letter_code
_entity_poly.pdbx_strand_id
1 'polypeptide(L)'
;MSPQIKIRHEDKASGSGKGGRCLLCGAPLPGKALLEFHNMPASAQDIPAEDELPFDRGMDLSLFVCESCGLCQFDCEPVSYYRDVIRAVGLSETMRGLRREDYRHMIEHYGLSGGSFIECGCGNGDFLYVLSEFPVKIYGTEANRENARLAADRLGSGISCMFPDSPDADIPGAPFDCFLSFNFLEHQPDPVSMLKAMRKNLREGGYGLLTVPSLEYILEEGNYYEFIRDHIANYDLDSLGYLCRLCGFEILEEGRIGIGDTLRMVVRKLPGEGLFKEENAESHRINLKNIYSRFEKVRGNQKNIADKLKKHVEMLESNRRRLALWGAGHQGFTIASTTVLAEAAEYMIDSAGFKQGRYAPASHIPIVSPEYFLTHPVDEVMITAPGYVKEIKGTIEDLCKKEGVRIPDITDIRSMAG
;
A
#
# COMPACT_ATOMS: atom_id res chain seq x y z
N MET A 1 -22.07 8.29 -12.98
CA MET A 1 -22.23 8.96 -11.67
C MET A 1 -22.22 7.87 -10.63
N SER A 2 -21.06 7.58 -10.02
CA SER A 2 -20.96 6.62 -8.91
C SER A 2 -21.59 7.22 -7.65
N PRO A 3 -22.37 6.47 -6.88
CA PRO A 3 -22.88 6.97 -5.61
C PRO A 3 -21.73 7.10 -4.62
N GLN A 4 -21.41 8.33 -4.26
CA GLN A 4 -20.47 8.63 -3.18
C GLN A 4 -21.06 8.12 -1.86
N ILE A 5 -20.37 7.19 -1.22
CA ILE A 5 -20.62 6.79 0.16
C ILE A 5 -20.22 7.99 1.01
N LYS A 6 -21.22 8.71 1.56
CA LYS A 6 -20.97 9.74 2.57
C LYS A 6 -20.50 9.04 3.86
N ILE A 7 -19.20 8.97 4.06
CA ILE A 7 -18.62 8.56 5.33
C ILE A 7 -18.79 9.75 6.29
N ARG A 8 -19.54 9.56 7.37
CA ARG A 8 -19.65 10.55 8.44
C ARG A 8 -18.33 10.55 9.20
N HIS A 9 -17.60 11.65 9.12
CA HIS A 9 -16.40 11.90 9.93
C HIS A 9 -16.78 12.10 11.41
N GLU A 10 -16.84 11.00 12.16
CA GLU A 10 -16.82 11.00 13.64
C GLU A 10 -15.58 10.28 14.17
N ASP A 11 -14.48 10.24 13.43
CA ASP A 11 -13.20 9.80 13.97
C ASP A 11 -12.55 10.94 14.71
N LYS A 12 -12.76 10.97 16.04
CA LYS A 12 -11.98 11.81 16.93
C LYS A 12 -10.51 11.44 16.75
N ALA A 13 -9.70 12.40 16.32
CA ALA A 13 -8.25 12.32 16.32
C ALA A 13 -7.73 12.12 17.75
N SER A 14 -7.85 10.90 18.28
CA SER A 14 -7.15 10.46 19.48
C SER A 14 -6.14 9.42 19.00
N GLY A 15 -4.87 9.83 18.88
CA GLY A 15 -3.75 8.97 18.55
C GLY A 15 -3.45 7.95 19.66
N SER A 16 -4.37 7.02 19.90
CA SER A 16 -4.12 5.84 20.71
C SER A 16 -4.66 4.65 19.95
N GLY A 17 -3.77 3.98 19.23
CA GLY A 17 -4.02 2.68 18.65
C GLY A 17 -4.48 1.65 19.68
N LYS A 18 -4.64 0.39 19.33
CA LYS A 18 -5.08 -0.72 20.21
C LYS A 18 -4.19 -0.92 21.46
N GLY A 19 -3.89 0.16 22.20
CA GLY A 19 -3.16 0.14 23.46
C GLY A 19 -1.72 -0.36 23.34
N GLY A 20 -1.01 -0.03 22.26
CA GLY A 20 0.41 -0.33 22.12
C GLY A 20 0.73 -1.83 22.03
N ARG A 21 -0.07 -2.60 21.29
CA ARG A 21 0.16 -4.05 21.09
C ARG A 21 0.44 -4.42 19.64
N CYS A 22 1.31 -5.41 19.47
CA CYS A 22 1.65 -5.96 18.16
C CYS A 22 0.43 -6.66 17.51
N LEU A 23 0.18 -6.37 16.23
CA LEU A 23 -0.92 -6.96 15.46
C LEU A 23 -0.76 -8.47 15.23
N LEU A 24 0.47 -9.00 15.27
CA LEU A 24 0.73 -10.43 15.04
C LEU A 24 0.77 -11.22 16.35
N CYS A 25 1.64 -10.86 17.28
CA CYS A 25 1.92 -11.68 18.46
C CYS A 25 1.25 -11.14 19.76
N GLY A 26 0.61 -9.97 19.70
CA GLY A 26 -0.04 -9.36 20.86
C GLY A 26 0.92 -8.82 21.94
N ALA A 27 2.24 -8.92 21.76
CA ALA A 27 3.23 -8.37 22.69
C ALA A 27 3.10 -6.85 22.78
N PRO A 28 3.45 -6.23 23.94
CA PRO A 28 3.47 -4.78 24.04
C PRO A 28 4.51 -4.18 23.08
N LEU A 29 4.16 -3.07 22.44
CA LEU A 29 5.10 -2.30 21.62
C LEU A 29 6.13 -1.59 22.51
N PRO A 30 7.35 -1.30 21.97
CA PRO A 30 8.36 -0.53 22.70
C PRO A 30 7.84 0.85 23.11
N GLY A 31 8.34 1.39 24.23
CA GLY A 31 7.96 2.73 24.68
C GLY A 31 8.49 3.90 23.81
N LYS A 32 9.30 3.59 22.79
CA LYS A 32 9.87 4.58 21.87
C LYS A 32 9.64 4.17 20.44
N ALA A 33 9.07 5.09 19.64
CA ALA A 33 8.87 4.90 18.22
C ALA A 33 10.20 4.84 17.44
N LEU A 34 10.21 4.10 16.35
CA LEU A 34 11.30 4.10 15.37
C LEU A 34 11.31 5.36 14.53
N LEU A 35 10.14 5.76 14.02
CA LEU A 35 9.93 6.97 13.24
C LEU A 35 8.69 7.69 13.78
N GLU A 36 8.73 8.99 13.72
CA GLU A 36 7.61 9.87 13.99
C GLU A 36 7.33 10.71 12.76
N PHE A 37 6.07 10.83 12.43
CA PHE A 37 5.59 11.60 11.30
C PHE A 37 4.60 12.65 11.83
N HIS A 38 4.74 13.87 11.37
CA HIS A 38 3.84 14.97 11.73
C HIS A 38 3.05 15.38 10.49
N ASN A 39 1.77 15.69 10.70
CA ASN A 39 0.86 16.14 9.65
C ASN A 39 0.74 15.15 8.45
N MET A 40 0.76 13.85 8.74
CA MET A 40 0.52 12.82 7.71
C MET A 40 -0.92 12.87 7.21
N PRO A 41 -1.17 12.55 5.92
CA PRO A 41 -2.53 12.33 5.44
C PRO A 41 -3.25 11.29 6.32
N ALA A 42 -4.45 11.61 6.76
CA ALA A 42 -5.27 10.66 7.52
C ALA A 42 -5.70 9.45 6.66
N SER A 43 -5.62 9.59 5.34
CA SER A 43 -5.98 8.59 4.36
C SER A 43 -5.26 8.88 3.04
N ALA A 44 -4.82 7.84 2.33
CA ALA A 44 -4.23 8.00 1.00
C ALA A 44 -5.29 8.02 -0.13
N GLN A 45 -6.54 7.66 0.17
CA GLN A 45 -7.61 7.50 -0.82
C GLN A 45 -8.77 8.50 -0.66
N ASP A 46 -9.00 9.03 0.54
CA ASP A 46 -9.98 10.09 0.76
C ASP A 46 -9.37 11.44 0.34
N ILE A 47 -9.50 11.74 -0.94
CA ILE A 47 -9.01 13.00 -1.52
C ILE A 47 -10.12 14.03 -1.38
N PRO A 48 -9.98 15.05 -0.50
CA PRO A 48 -11.08 15.93 -0.13
C PRO A 48 -11.53 16.83 -1.29
N ALA A 49 -12.84 17.05 -1.37
CA ALA A 49 -13.44 18.13 -2.16
C ALA A 49 -13.36 19.45 -1.39
N GLU A 50 -13.67 20.56 -2.03
CA GLU A 50 -13.55 21.90 -1.42
C GLU A 50 -14.40 22.07 -0.14
N ASP A 51 -15.60 21.51 -0.12
CA ASP A 51 -16.51 21.54 1.04
C ASP A 51 -16.08 20.59 2.16
N GLU A 52 -15.17 19.67 1.89
CA GLU A 52 -14.61 18.72 2.85
C GLU A 52 -13.33 19.24 3.54
N LEU A 53 -12.64 20.26 2.97
CA LEU A 53 -11.41 20.84 3.52
C LEU A 53 -11.50 21.27 5.00
N PRO A 54 -12.61 21.84 5.50
CA PRO A 54 -12.72 22.18 6.92
C PRO A 54 -12.63 20.98 7.85
N PHE A 55 -12.83 19.77 7.35
CA PHE A 55 -12.81 18.51 8.11
C PHE A 55 -11.56 17.69 7.87
N ASP A 56 -10.84 17.89 6.75
CA ASP A 56 -9.57 17.23 6.48
C ASP A 56 -8.49 17.78 7.40
N ARG A 57 -7.79 16.88 8.07
CA ARG A 57 -6.68 17.21 8.98
C ARG A 57 -5.59 16.15 8.84
N GLY A 58 -4.36 16.63 8.84
CA GLY A 58 -3.22 15.75 9.04
C GLY A 58 -3.20 15.18 10.46
N MET A 59 -2.52 14.08 10.62
CA MET A 59 -2.36 13.40 11.91
C MET A 59 -0.90 13.05 12.18
N ASP A 60 -0.56 12.95 13.46
CA ASP A 60 0.74 12.44 13.86
C ASP A 60 0.69 10.91 13.92
N LEU A 61 1.68 10.26 13.34
CA LEU A 61 1.81 8.81 13.30
C LEU A 61 3.14 8.38 13.88
N SER A 62 3.13 7.31 14.66
CA SER A 62 4.33 6.70 15.22
C SER A 62 4.48 5.26 14.71
N LEU A 63 5.62 4.96 14.10
CA LEU A 63 5.97 3.64 13.63
C LEU A 63 6.82 2.91 14.66
N PHE A 64 6.46 1.67 14.96
CA PHE A 64 7.14 0.81 15.93
C PHE A 64 7.61 -0.48 15.27
N VAL A 65 8.63 -1.12 15.86
CA VAL A 65 8.95 -2.51 15.59
C VAL A 65 8.67 -3.35 16.82
N CYS A 66 7.96 -4.46 16.63
CA CYS A 66 7.74 -5.41 17.71
C CYS A 66 9.04 -6.18 18.02
N GLU A 67 9.52 -6.08 19.26
CA GLU A 67 10.76 -6.75 19.67
C GLU A 67 10.61 -8.29 19.79
N SER A 68 9.36 -8.80 19.79
CA SER A 68 9.07 -10.23 19.88
C SER A 68 8.96 -10.92 18.52
N CYS A 69 8.40 -10.27 17.49
CA CYS A 69 8.19 -10.91 16.18
C CYS A 69 8.72 -10.10 14.97
N GLY A 70 9.28 -8.92 15.18
CA GLY A 70 9.89 -8.12 14.12
C GLY A 70 8.92 -7.28 13.28
N LEU A 71 7.59 -7.42 13.47
CA LEU A 71 6.64 -6.63 12.68
C LEU A 71 6.85 -5.13 12.90
N CYS A 72 6.98 -4.39 11.79
CA CYS A 72 6.91 -2.93 11.81
C CYS A 72 5.47 -2.49 11.57
N GLN A 73 4.92 -1.68 12.49
CA GLN A 73 3.52 -1.24 12.44
C GLN A 73 3.33 0.17 12.97
N PHE A 74 2.28 0.81 12.51
CA PHE A 74 1.77 2.00 13.17
C PHE A 74 0.93 1.63 14.39
N ASP A 75 0.97 2.45 15.43
CA ASP A 75 0.06 2.37 16.58
C ASP A 75 -1.10 3.35 16.37
N CYS A 76 -1.97 3.02 15.43
CA CYS A 76 -3.16 3.82 15.10
C CYS A 76 -4.33 2.91 14.70
N GLU A 77 -5.54 3.48 14.72
CA GLU A 77 -6.71 2.79 14.14
C GLU A 77 -6.55 2.69 12.62
N PRO A 78 -7.01 1.59 12.01
CA PRO A 78 -7.00 1.45 10.55
C PRO A 78 -7.86 2.52 9.88
N VAL A 79 -7.65 2.75 8.60
CA VAL A 79 -8.59 3.56 7.79
C VAL A 79 -9.96 2.89 7.74
N SER A 80 -11.04 3.68 7.68
CA SER A 80 -12.42 3.16 7.72
C SER A 80 -12.74 2.17 6.58
N TYR A 81 -12.04 2.30 5.47
CA TYR A 81 -12.20 1.47 4.27
C TYR A 81 -11.17 0.32 4.16
N TYR A 82 -10.47 -0.05 5.23
CA TYR A 82 -9.44 -1.11 5.19
C TYR A 82 -9.90 -2.47 4.66
N ARG A 83 -11.21 -2.69 4.65
CA ARG A 83 -11.83 -3.91 4.09
C ARG A 83 -12.02 -3.84 2.59
N ASP A 84 -11.98 -2.66 2.01
CA ASP A 84 -12.18 -2.44 0.59
C ASP A 84 -10.84 -2.58 -0.15
N VAL A 85 -10.84 -3.27 -1.28
CA VAL A 85 -9.67 -3.30 -2.14
C VAL A 85 -9.63 -2.04 -2.97
N ILE A 86 -8.63 -1.20 -2.69
CA ILE A 86 -8.46 0.06 -3.37
C ILE A 86 -7.36 -0.08 -4.40
N ARG A 87 -7.72 0.10 -5.67
CA ARG A 87 -6.77 0.21 -6.76
C ARG A 87 -6.86 1.60 -7.35
N ALA A 88 -5.81 2.38 -7.16
CA ALA A 88 -5.73 3.73 -7.72
C ALA A 88 -5.65 3.75 -9.26
N VAL A 89 -5.22 2.65 -9.88
CA VAL A 89 -5.03 2.54 -11.34
C VAL A 89 -5.46 1.13 -11.79
N GLY A 90 -5.99 1.03 -13.00
CA GLY A 90 -6.29 -0.26 -13.64
C GLY A 90 -5.04 -1.14 -13.74
N LEU A 91 -5.25 -2.45 -13.85
CA LEU A 91 -4.18 -3.45 -13.92
C LEU A 91 -3.30 -3.25 -15.16
N SER A 92 -2.03 -2.87 -14.97
CA SER A 92 -1.06 -2.70 -16.06
C SER A 92 -0.71 -4.02 -16.72
N GLU A 93 -0.26 -4.00 -18.00
CA GLU A 93 0.19 -5.21 -18.70
C GLU A 93 1.39 -5.88 -18.01
N THR A 94 2.29 -5.09 -17.41
CA THR A 94 3.39 -5.64 -16.60
C THR A 94 2.86 -6.45 -15.42
N MET A 95 1.90 -5.91 -14.68
CA MET A 95 1.30 -6.61 -13.54
C MET A 95 0.49 -7.84 -13.99
N ARG A 96 -0.22 -7.76 -15.14
CA ARG A 96 -0.89 -8.92 -15.73
C ARG A 96 0.12 -10.04 -16.06
N GLY A 97 1.26 -9.67 -16.64
CA GLY A 97 2.34 -10.60 -16.95
C GLY A 97 2.86 -11.31 -15.70
N LEU A 98 3.18 -10.56 -14.64
CA LEU A 98 3.64 -11.11 -13.36
C LEU A 98 2.61 -12.09 -12.76
N ARG A 99 1.33 -11.71 -12.72
CA ARG A 99 0.28 -12.60 -12.20
C ARG A 99 0.08 -13.85 -13.05
N ARG A 100 0.21 -13.73 -14.37
CA ARG A 100 0.13 -14.90 -15.29
C ARG A 100 1.27 -15.88 -15.05
N GLU A 101 2.47 -15.39 -14.77
CA GLU A 101 3.62 -16.22 -14.39
C GLU A 101 3.42 -16.88 -13.03
N ASP A 102 2.97 -16.14 -12.02
CA ASP A 102 2.64 -16.66 -10.69
C ASP A 102 1.61 -17.81 -10.79
N TYR A 103 0.51 -17.60 -11.52
CA TYR A 103 -0.54 -18.62 -11.65
C TYR A 103 -0.07 -19.85 -12.40
N ARG A 104 0.68 -19.66 -13.48
CA ARG A 104 1.29 -20.79 -14.21
C ARG A 104 2.19 -21.60 -13.29
N HIS A 105 3.07 -20.93 -12.54
CA HIS A 105 3.95 -21.58 -11.59
C HIS A 105 3.17 -22.38 -10.53
N MET A 106 2.16 -21.77 -9.90
CA MET A 106 1.32 -22.45 -8.91
C MET A 106 0.62 -23.68 -9.49
N ILE A 107 0.07 -23.56 -10.70
CA ILE A 107 -0.70 -24.63 -11.33
C ILE A 107 0.20 -25.78 -11.79
N GLU A 108 1.32 -25.49 -12.45
CA GLU A 108 2.21 -26.49 -13.02
C GLU A 108 3.11 -27.14 -11.97
N HIS A 109 3.73 -26.33 -11.10
CA HIS A 109 4.70 -26.83 -10.11
C HIS A 109 4.04 -27.60 -8.95
N TYR A 110 2.86 -27.13 -8.52
CA TYR A 110 2.13 -27.77 -7.41
C TYR A 110 0.96 -28.64 -7.86
N GLY A 111 0.80 -28.85 -9.17
CA GLY A 111 -0.21 -29.77 -9.71
C GLY A 111 -1.65 -29.36 -9.46
N LEU A 112 -1.95 -28.05 -9.53
CA LEU A 112 -3.26 -27.48 -9.19
C LEU A 112 -4.20 -27.32 -10.41
N SER A 113 -3.94 -28.01 -11.53
CA SER A 113 -4.84 -28.02 -12.69
C SER A 113 -6.20 -28.58 -12.32
N GLY A 114 -7.28 -27.88 -12.69
CA GLY A 114 -8.66 -28.21 -12.30
C GLY A 114 -9.02 -27.88 -10.86
N GLY A 115 -8.07 -27.39 -10.08
CA GLY A 115 -8.23 -27.00 -8.69
C GLY A 115 -9.09 -25.74 -8.50
N SER A 116 -9.48 -25.49 -7.25
CA SER A 116 -10.26 -24.34 -6.83
C SER A 116 -9.36 -23.29 -6.16
N PHE A 117 -9.41 -22.06 -6.68
CA PHE A 117 -8.63 -20.91 -6.18
C PHE A 117 -9.58 -19.87 -5.62
N ILE A 118 -9.22 -19.29 -4.47
CA ILE A 118 -9.96 -18.20 -3.85
C ILE A 118 -9.05 -17.00 -3.60
N GLU A 119 -9.44 -15.81 -4.06
CA GLU A 119 -8.79 -14.55 -3.73
C GLU A 119 -9.51 -13.84 -2.59
N CYS A 120 -8.78 -13.52 -1.52
CA CYS A 120 -9.29 -12.74 -0.41
C CYS A 120 -9.11 -11.25 -0.70
N GLY A 121 -10.19 -10.48 -0.72
CA GLY A 121 -10.19 -9.09 -1.15
C GLY A 121 -9.96 -8.98 -2.66
N CYS A 122 -10.84 -9.57 -3.47
CA CYS A 122 -10.63 -9.62 -4.93
C CYS A 122 -10.96 -8.31 -5.67
N GLY A 123 -11.51 -7.30 -4.98
CA GLY A 123 -11.95 -6.06 -5.62
C GLY A 123 -12.96 -6.33 -6.75
N ASN A 124 -12.77 -5.66 -7.88
CA ASN A 124 -13.57 -5.88 -9.09
C ASN A 124 -13.18 -7.13 -9.89
N GLY A 125 -12.32 -8.01 -9.33
CA GLY A 125 -11.92 -9.29 -9.93
C GLY A 125 -10.82 -9.21 -10.98
N ASP A 126 -10.00 -8.16 -11.00
CA ASP A 126 -8.98 -7.99 -12.05
C ASP A 126 -7.94 -9.10 -12.08
N PHE A 127 -7.43 -9.53 -10.92
CA PHE A 127 -6.47 -10.63 -10.85
C PHE A 127 -7.12 -11.98 -11.10
N LEU A 128 -8.35 -12.18 -10.61
CA LEU A 128 -9.13 -13.37 -10.91
C LEU A 128 -9.46 -13.49 -12.40
N TYR A 129 -9.61 -12.35 -13.11
CA TYR A 129 -9.79 -12.37 -14.55
C TYR A 129 -8.54 -12.88 -15.27
N VAL A 130 -7.34 -12.53 -14.82
CA VAL A 130 -6.11 -13.15 -15.33
C VAL A 130 -6.07 -14.65 -15.02
N LEU A 131 -6.51 -15.05 -13.83
CA LEU A 131 -6.59 -16.46 -13.44
C LEU A 131 -7.57 -17.25 -14.31
N SER A 132 -8.63 -16.60 -14.83
CA SER A 132 -9.62 -17.25 -15.72
C SER A 132 -9.05 -17.74 -17.07
N GLU A 133 -7.83 -17.33 -17.41
CA GLU A 133 -7.10 -17.86 -18.58
C GLU A 133 -6.61 -19.31 -18.36
N PHE A 134 -6.66 -19.83 -17.13
CA PHE A 134 -6.17 -21.14 -16.73
C PHE A 134 -7.32 -22.12 -16.43
N PRO A 135 -7.09 -23.44 -16.56
CA PRO A 135 -8.12 -24.47 -16.33
C PRO A 135 -8.32 -24.71 -14.81
N VAL A 136 -8.86 -23.72 -14.09
CA VAL A 136 -9.13 -23.77 -12.63
C VAL A 136 -10.52 -23.23 -12.31
N LYS A 137 -11.02 -23.54 -11.12
CA LYS A 137 -12.27 -22.96 -10.57
C LYS A 137 -11.93 -21.70 -9.78
N ILE A 138 -12.67 -20.62 -10.00
CA ILE A 138 -12.38 -19.31 -9.46
C ILE A 138 -13.41 -18.92 -8.44
N TYR A 139 -12.91 -18.47 -7.30
CA TYR A 139 -13.70 -17.93 -6.19
C TYR A 139 -13.04 -16.63 -5.69
N GLY A 140 -13.85 -15.78 -5.05
CA GLY A 140 -13.36 -14.54 -4.45
C GLY A 140 -14.23 -14.08 -3.31
N THR A 141 -13.64 -13.38 -2.34
CA THR A 141 -14.38 -12.60 -1.34
C THR A 141 -14.08 -11.13 -1.51
N GLU A 142 -15.10 -10.30 -1.37
CA GLU A 142 -14.98 -8.83 -1.45
C GLU A 142 -16.00 -8.19 -0.51
N ALA A 143 -15.55 -7.25 0.33
CA ALA A 143 -16.39 -6.55 1.31
C ALA A 143 -17.31 -5.52 0.66
N ASN A 144 -16.78 -4.80 -0.33
CA ASN A 144 -17.52 -3.78 -1.03
C ASN A 144 -18.54 -4.40 -2.00
N ARG A 145 -19.83 -4.10 -1.77
CA ARG A 145 -20.92 -4.69 -2.55
C ARG A 145 -20.84 -4.39 -4.06
N GLU A 146 -20.44 -3.18 -4.42
CA GLU A 146 -20.35 -2.80 -5.83
C GLU A 146 -19.19 -3.52 -6.51
N ASN A 147 -18.01 -3.57 -5.86
CA ASN A 147 -16.88 -4.33 -6.37
C ASN A 147 -17.21 -5.82 -6.48
N ALA A 148 -17.85 -6.41 -5.47
CA ALA A 148 -18.28 -7.82 -5.50
C ALA A 148 -19.26 -8.09 -6.65
N ARG A 149 -20.20 -7.16 -6.90
CA ARG A 149 -21.12 -7.24 -8.04
C ARG A 149 -20.39 -7.17 -9.38
N LEU A 150 -19.47 -6.21 -9.55
CA LEU A 150 -18.67 -6.08 -10.77
C LEU A 150 -17.82 -7.32 -11.04
N ALA A 151 -17.20 -7.88 -9.99
CA ALA A 151 -16.46 -9.13 -10.08
C ALA A 151 -17.37 -10.32 -10.47
N ALA A 152 -18.56 -10.43 -9.87
CA ALA A 152 -19.52 -11.48 -10.17
C ALA A 152 -20.09 -11.38 -11.59
N ASP A 153 -20.39 -10.16 -12.06
CA ASP A 153 -20.85 -9.93 -13.44
C ASP A 153 -19.80 -10.37 -14.47
N ARG A 154 -18.51 -10.25 -14.11
CA ARG A 154 -17.39 -10.61 -14.99
C ARG A 154 -16.97 -12.08 -14.91
N LEU A 155 -17.05 -12.70 -13.72
CA LEU A 155 -16.43 -14.00 -13.42
C LEU A 155 -17.46 -15.08 -13.04
N GLY A 156 -18.72 -14.71 -12.79
CA GLY A 156 -19.79 -15.64 -12.42
C GLY A 156 -19.98 -15.79 -10.91
N SER A 157 -20.67 -16.85 -10.51
CA SER A 157 -21.24 -17.05 -9.17
C SER A 157 -20.23 -17.44 -8.06
N GLY A 158 -18.94 -17.54 -8.38
CA GLY A 158 -17.90 -17.86 -7.38
C GLY A 158 -17.53 -16.70 -6.46
N ILE A 159 -18.10 -15.50 -6.65
CA ILE A 159 -17.77 -14.30 -5.87
C ILE A 159 -18.76 -14.14 -4.73
N SER A 160 -18.26 -14.00 -3.50
CA SER A 160 -19.03 -13.80 -2.28
C SER A 160 -18.80 -12.38 -1.74
N CYS A 161 -19.92 -11.65 -1.51
CA CYS A 161 -19.86 -10.34 -0.85
C CYS A 161 -19.69 -10.54 0.65
N MET A 162 -18.45 -10.69 1.11
CA MET A 162 -18.10 -10.89 2.51
C MET A 162 -16.66 -10.53 2.80
N PHE A 163 -16.35 -10.31 4.08
CA PHE A 163 -15.01 -10.14 4.60
C PHE A 163 -14.72 -11.21 5.66
N PRO A 164 -13.71 -12.06 5.49
CA PRO A 164 -13.40 -13.14 6.42
C PRO A 164 -12.56 -12.63 7.61
N ASP A 165 -13.16 -11.85 8.52
CA ASP A 165 -12.52 -11.23 9.68
C ASP A 165 -12.54 -12.09 10.95
N SER A 166 -13.13 -13.28 10.88
CA SER A 166 -13.13 -14.26 11.98
C SER A 166 -12.35 -15.51 11.57
N PRO A 167 -11.51 -16.09 12.45
CA PRO A 167 -10.82 -17.36 12.16
C PRO A 167 -11.79 -18.51 11.86
N ASP A 168 -13.04 -18.38 12.29
CA ASP A 168 -14.09 -19.38 12.10
C ASP A 168 -15.00 -19.08 10.91
N ALA A 169 -14.72 -18.03 10.11
CA ALA A 169 -15.52 -17.69 8.94
C ALA A 169 -15.61 -18.86 7.95
N ASP A 170 -16.84 -19.18 7.52
CA ASP A 170 -17.09 -20.15 6.46
C ASP A 170 -17.24 -19.39 5.12
N ILE A 171 -16.47 -19.83 4.13
CA ILE A 171 -16.49 -19.19 2.80
C ILE A 171 -17.25 -20.14 1.84
N PRO A 172 -18.27 -19.63 1.14
CA PRO A 172 -19.02 -20.45 0.17
C PRO A 172 -18.12 -21.05 -0.90
N GLY A 173 -18.26 -22.34 -1.14
CA GLY A 173 -17.43 -23.08 -2.09
C GLY A 173 -16.21 -23.78 -1.48
N ALA A 174 -15.91 -23.57 -0.20
CA ALA A 174 -14.87 -24.32 0.51
C ALA A 174 -15.16 -25.83 0.56
N PRO A 175 -14.11 -26.68 0.65
CA PRO A 175 -12.71 -26.33 0.79
C PRO A 175 -12.03 -26.02 -0.57
N PHE A 176 -11.05 -25.10 -0.53
CA PHE A 176 -10.29 -24.69 -1.70
C PHE A 176 -8.93 -25.37 -1.77
N ASP A 177 -8.36 -25.44 -2.99
CA ASP A 177 -7.02 -25.97 -3.24
C ASP A 177 -5.94 -24.92 -2.99
N CYS A 178 -6.23 -23.64 -3.30
CA CYS A 178 -5.29 -22.55 -3.15
C CYS A 178 -6.00 -21.25 -2.75
N PHE A 179 -5.43 -20.49 -1.80
CA PHE A 179 -5.85 -19.13 -1.55
C PHE A 179 -4.84 -18.13 -2.14
N LEU A 180 -5.34 -16.96 -2.48
CA LEU A 180 -4.59 -15.82 -3.02
C LEU A 180 -4.85 -14.59 -2.15
N SER A 181 -3.80 -13.82 -1.86
CA SER A 181 -3.90 -12.54 -1.16
C SER A 181 -2.84 -11.59 -1.71
N PHE A 182 -3.27 -10.53 -2.39
CA PHE A 182 -2.37 -9.63 -3.09
C PHE A 182 -2.47 -8.20 -2.58
N ASN A 183 -1.42 -7.73 -1.90
CA ASN A 183 -1.32 -6.39 -1.35
C ASN A 183 -2.57 -6.02 -0.54
N PHE A 184 -2.88 -6.84 0.44
CA PHE A 184 -4.08 -6.73 1.25
C PHE A 184 -3.80 -6.88 2.75
N LEU A 185 -2.82 -7.71 3.15
CA LEU A 185 -2.47 -7.96 4.55
C LEU A 185 -1.93 -6.72 5.27
N GLU A 186 -1.26 -5.83 4.56
CA GLU A 186 -0.72 -4.58 5.09
C GLU A 186 -1.78 -3.61 5.62
N HIS A 187 -3.02 -3.75 5.14
CA HIS A 187 -4.17 -2.95 5.56
C HIS A 187 -4.91 -3.53 6.77
N GLN A 188 -4.63 -4.78 7.14
CA GLN A 188 -5.47 -5.52 8.07
C GLN A 188 -5.14 -5.26 9.53
N PRO A 189 -6.13 -4.85 10.37
CA PRO A 189 -5.92 -4.69 11.82
C PRO A 189 -5.85 -6.04 12.56
N ASP A 190 -6.29 -7.14 11.93
CA ASP A 190 -6.20 -8.50 12.46
C ASP A 190 -5.82 -9.49 11.34
N PRO A 191 -4.55 -9.45 10.87
CA PRO A 191 -4.10 -10.32 9.80
C PRO A 191 -4.05 -11.79 10.21
N VAL A 192 -3.96 -12.06 11.53
CA VAL A 192 -3.94 -13.42 12.08
C VAL A 192 -5.29 -14.09 11.90
N SER A 193 -6.39 -13.43 12.29
CA SER A 193 -7.73 -13.96 12.10
C SER A 193 -8.08 -14.19 10.64
N MET A 194 -7.72 -13.25 9.77
CA MET A 194 -7.91 -13.38 8.33
C MET A 194 -7.18 -14.60 7.76
N LEU A 195 -5.89 -14.77 8.09
CA LEU A 195 -5.09 -15.86 7.55
C LEU A 195 -5.52 -17.23 8.12
N LYS A 196 -5.99 -17.27 9.37
CA LYS A 196 -6.63 -18.47 9.95
C LYS A 196 -7.93 -18.81 9.26
N ALA A 197 -8.75 -17.81 8.88
CA ALA A 197 -9.94 -18.04 8.07
C ALA A 197 -9.60 -18.67 6.72
N MET A 198 -8.57 -18.18 6.04
CA MET A 198 -8.10 -18.80 4.80
C MET A 198 -7.65 -20.25 5.04
N ARG A 199 -6.88 -20.50 6.09
CA ARG A 199 -6.44 -21.86 6.46
C ARG A 199 -7.61 -22.79 6.72
N LYS A 200 -8.64 -22.35 7.46
CA LYS A 200 -9.86 -23.14 7.73
C LYS A 200 -10.53 -23.60 6.44
N ASN A 201 -10.63 -22.70 5.46
CA ASN A 201 -11.33 -22.93 4.21
C ASN A 201 -10.50 -23.65 3.13
N LEU A 202 -9.21 -23.97 3.41
CA LEU A 202 -8.39 -24.79 2.56
C LEU A 202 -8.55 -26.29 2.88
N ARG A 203 -8.48 -27.13 1.84
CA ARG A 203 -8.27 -28.57 2.03
C ARG A 203 -6.96 -28.85 2.78
N GLU A 204 -6.83 -30.04 3.34
CA GLU A 204 -5.55 -30.48 3.93
C GLU A 204 -4.46 -30.50 2.84
N GLY A 205 -3.29 -29.94 3.17
CA GLY A 205 -2.19 -29.76 2.22
C GLY A 205 -2.45 -28.74 1.12
N GLY A 206 -3.50 -27.92 1.22
CA GLY A 206 -3.81 -26.82 0.29
C GLY A 206 -2.76 -25.71 0.37
N TYR A 207 -2.69 -24.90 -0.67
CA TYR A 207 -1.63 -23.90 -0.89
C TYR A 207 -2.12 -22.47 -0.67
N GLY A 208 -1.18 -21.54 -0.57
CA GLY A 208 -1.45 -20.11 -0.59
C GLY A 208 -0.36 -19.36 -1.32
N LEU A 209 -0.75 -18.30 -2.02
CA LEU A 209 0.16 -17.32 -2.64
C LEU A 209 -0.18 -15.93 -2.12
N LEU A 210 0.82 -15.30 -1.49
CA LEU A 210 0.66 -13.98 -0.85
C LEU A 210 1.65 -13.00 -1.43
N THR A 211 1.22 -11.74 -1.58
CA THR A 211 2.14 -10.62 -1.80
C THR A 211 1.79 -9.45 -0.90
N VAL A 212 2.81 -8.73 -0.44
CA VAL A 212 2.71 -7.47 0.31
C VAL A 212 3.85 -6.53 -0.10
N PRO A 213 3.76 -5.21 0.14
CA PRO A 213 4.90 -4.31 -0.04
C PRO A 213 6.10 -4.72 0.80
N SER A 214 7.31 -4.56 0.25
CA SER A 214 8.56 -4.95 0.89
C SER A 214 9.10 -3.86 1.79
N LEU A 215 9.12 -4.12 3.10
CA LEU A 215 9.79 -3.24 4.06
C LEU A 215 11.30 -3.17 3.77
N GLU A 216 11.93 -4.29 3.36
CA GLU A 216 13.36 -4.29 3.01
C GLU A 216 13.67 -3.29 1.91
N TYR A 217 12.84 -3.23 0.86
CA TYR A 217 12.98 -2.27 -0.23
C TYR A 217 12.88 -0.82 0.27
N ILE A 218 11.86 -0.53 1.08
CA ILE A 218 11.68 0.80 1.69
C ILE A 218 12.91 1.23 2.49
N LEU A 219 13.47 0.30 3.28
CA LEU A 219 14.64 0.57 4.11
C LEU A 219 15.94 0.68 3.29
N GLU A 220 16.09 -0.12 2.24
CA GLU A 220 17.23 -0.07 1.32
C GLU A 220 17.28 1.24 0.55
N GLU A 221 16.15 1.69 0.04
CA GLU A 221 16.01 2.98 -0.64
C GLU A 221 16.03 4.17 0.33
N GLY A 222 15.59 3.95 1.58
CA GLY A 222 15.49 5.01 2.58
C GLY A 222 14.30 5.94 2.35
N ASN A 223 13.25 5.45 1.70
CA ASN A 223 12.09 6.23 1.25
C ASN A 223 11.02 6.34 2.34
N TYR A 224 11.14 7.33 3.26
CA TYR A 224 10.20 7.53 4.35
C TYR A 224 8.76 7.78 3.87
N TYR A 225 8.59 8.30 2.68
CA TYR A 225 7.30 8.64 2.06
C TYR A 225 6.52 7.42 1.52
N GLU A 226 7.07 6.22 1.64
CA GLU A 226 6.35 4.96 1.40
C GLU A 226 5.51 4.53 2.61
N PHE A 227 5.82 5.04 3.80
CA PHE A 227 5.01 4.77 4.98
C PHE A 227 3.74 5.61 4.94
N ILE A 228 2.58 4.95 4.91
CA ILE A 228 1.26 5.58 4.87
C ILE A 228 0.34 4.93 5.90
N ARG A 229 -0.63 5.69 6.41
CA ARG A 229 -1.58 5.18 7.40
C ARG A 229 -2.37 3.97 6.92
N ASP A 230 -2.66 3.91 5.63
CA ASP A 230 -3.38 2.79 5.00
C ASP A 230 -2.65 1.46 5.19
N HIS A 231 -1.31 1.47 5.26
CA HIS A 231 -0.47 0.31 5.54
C HIS A 231 -0.10 0.28 7.03
N ILE A 232 -1.04 -0.14 7.88
CA ILE A 232 -0.81 -0.20 9.33
C ILE A 232 0.24 -1.24 9.72
N ALA A 233 0.47 -2.26 8.88
CA ALA A 233 1.50 -3.28 9.03
C ALA A 233 2.47 -3.24 7.86
N ASN A 234 3.78 -3.22 8.15
CA ASN A 234 4.85 -3.21 7.16
C ASN A 234 5.68 -4.48 7.34
N TYR A 235 5.70 -5.32 6.32
CA TYR A 235 6.29 -6.66 6.38
C TYR A 235 7.66 -6.71 5.73
N ASP A 236 8.58 -7.43 6.37
CA ASP A 236 9.75 -8.06 5.77
C ASP A 236 9.50 -9.57 5.61
N LEU A 237 10.42 -10.30 4.98
CA LEU A 237 10.26 -11.74 4.78
C LEU A 237 10.13 -12.49 6.12
N ASP A 238 10.85 -12.06 7.16
CA ASP A 238 10.82 -12.72 8.46
C ASP A 238 9.48 -12.54 9.18
N SER A 239 8.93 -11.32 9.22
CA SER A 239 7.65 -11.02 9.88
C SER A 239 6.45 -11.58 9.09
N LEU A 240 6.51 -11.59 7.75
CA LEU A 240 5.50 -12.26 6.93
C LEU A 240 5.56 -13.78 7.13
N GLY A 241 6.77 -14.34 7.15
CA GLY A 241 6.99 -15.75 7.43
C GLY A 241 6.55 -16.14 8.85
N TYR A 242 6.78 -15.26 9.84
CA TYR A 242 6.26 -15.45 11.20
C TYR A 242 4.72 -15.54 11.20
N LEU A 243 4.03 -14.60 10.54
CA LEU A 243 2.57 -14.62 10.42
C LEU A 243 2.07 -15.93 9.80
N CYS A 244 2.68 -16.37 8.69
CA CYS A 244 2.29 -17.60 8.01
C CYS A 244 2.46 -18.82 8.93
N ARG A 245 3.60 -18.96 9.59
CA ARG A 245 3.86 -20.04 10.54
C ARG A 245 2.93 -20.00 11.75
N LEU A 246 2.68 -18.82 12.33
CA LEU A 246 1.72 -18.63 13.43
C LEU A 246 0.32 -19.09 13.06
N CYS A 247 -0.06 -18.96 11.78
CA CYS A 247 -1.35 -19.42 11.27
C CYS A 247 -1.34 -20.87 10.78
N GLY A 248 -0.28 -21.66 11.02
CA GLY A 248 -0.19 -23.08 10.70
C GLY A 248 0.12 -23.38 9.23
N PHE A 249 0.90 -22.54 8.61
CA PHE A 249 1.41 -22.75 7.26
C PHE A 249 2.92 -23.05 7.27
N GLU A 250 3.35 -23.91 6.37
CA GLU A 250 4.74 -24.12 5.98
C GLU A 250 5.08 -23.18 4.82
N ILE A 251 6.25 -22.56 4.86
CA ILE A 251 6.75 -21.72 3.78
C ILE A 251 7.47 -22.60 2.78
N LEU A 252 7.05 -22.58 1.52
CA LEU A 252 7.66 -23.33 0.42
C LEU A 252 8.60 -22.47 -0.41
N GLU A 253 8.19 -21.22 -0.66
CA GLU A 253 8.95 -20.24 -1.42
C GLU A 253 8.79 -18.89 -0.80
N GLU A 254 9.86 -18.10 -0.78
CA GLU A 254 9.86 -16.72 -0.35
C GLU A 254 10.84 -15.89 -1.17
N GLY A 255 10.56 -14.61 -1.35
CA GLY A 255 11.44 -13.71 -2.08
C GLY A 255 10.80 -12.38 -2.43
N ARG A 256 11.54 -11.57 -3.16
CA ARG A 256 11.10 -10.27 -3.66
C ARG A 256 10.88 -10.34 -5.16
N ILE A 257 9.83 -9.69 -5.67
CA ILE A 257 9.47 -9.61 -7.09
C ILE A 257 9.40 -8.14 -7.54
N GLY A 258 9.19 -7.93 -8.85
CA GLY A 258 9.21 -6.60 -9.44
C GLY A 258 10.62 -6.01 -9.44
N ILE A 259 10.72 -4.78 -8.98
CA ILE A 259 12.02 -4.12 -8.72
C ILE A 259 12.55 -4.41 -7.30
N GLY A 260 11.96 -5.39 -6.61
CA GLY A 260 12.25 -5.74 -5.22
C GLY A 260 11.29 -5.09 -4.22
N ASP A 261 10.31 -4.34 -4.69
CA ASP A 261 9.34 -3.55 -3.91
C ASP A 261 8.17 -4.38 -3.35
N THR A 262 8.05 -5.63 -3.77
CA THR A 262 6.98 -6.54 -3.37
C THR A 262 7.55 -7.85 -2.85
N LEU A 263 7.11 -8.28 -1.66
CA LEU A 263 7.35 -9.62 -1.13
C LEU A 263 6.38 -10.61 -1.77
N ARG A 264 6.87 -11.79 -2.11
CA ARG A 264 6.09 -12.93 -2.58
C ARG A 264 6.38 -14.13 -1.70
N MET A 265 5.32 -14.82 -1.29
CA MET A 265 5.44 -16.03 -0.46
C MET A 265 4.47 -17.10 -0.93
N VAL A 266 4.96 -18.32 -1.09
CA VAL A 266 4.14 -19.51 -1.33
C VAL A 266 4.14 -20.36 -0.08
N VAL A 267 2.95 -20.74 0.37
CA VAL A 267 2.76 -21.48 1.61
C VAL A 267 1.91 -22.73 1.39
N ARG A 268 2.04 -23.72 2.30
CA ARG A 268 1.21 -24.93 2.33
C ARG A 268 0.59 -25.11 3.71
N LYS A 269 -0.70 -25.43 3.76
CA LYS A 269 -1.40 -25.77 4.99
C LYS A 269 -0.80 -27.01 5.63
N LEU A 270 -0.34 -26.89 6.87
CA LEU A 270 0.10 -28.00 7.69
C LEU A 270 -1.09 -28.81 8.22
N PRO A 271 -0.97 -30.15 8.35
CA PRO A 271 -2.00 -30.99 8.92
C PRO A 271 -2.22 -30.68 10.42
N GLY A 272 -3.44 -30.92 10.92
CA GLY A 272 -3.79 -30.68 12.31
C GLY A 272 -3.85 -29.19 12.68
N GLU A 273 -3.78 -28.88 13.97
CA GLU A 273 -3.79 -27.49 14.46
C GLU A 273 -2.48 -26.72 14.24
N GLY A 274 -1.46 -27.36 13.61
CA GLY A 274 -0.17 -26.77 13.22
C GLY A 274 0.40 -25.86 14.31
N LEU A 275 0.75 -26.43 15.48
CA LEU A 275 1.33 -25.63 16.56
C LEU A 275 2.69 -25.09 16.13
N PHE A 276 2.78 -23.79 15.97
CA PHE A 276 4.06 -23.08 15.85
C PHE A 276 4.82 -23.28 17.17
N LYS A 277 5.93 -24.00 17.12
CA LYS A 277 6.93 -23.98 18.20
C LYS A 277 7.81 -22.78 17.93
N GLU A 278 7.92 -21.87 18.90
CA GLU A 278 8.87 -20.77 18.87
C GLU A 278 10.32 -21.32 18.75
N GLU A 279 10.72 -21.68 17.54
CA GLU A 279 12.11 -21.97 17.25
C GLU A 279 12.77 -20.70 16.76
N ASN A 280 13.76 -20.20 17.52
CA ASN A 280 14.73 -19.14 17.25
C ASN A 280 14.37 -17.69 17.66
N ALA A 281 14.16 -17.46 18.95
CA ALA A 281 14.28 -16.13 19.54
C ALA A 281 15.63 -15.42 19.23
N GLU A 282 16.67 -16.19 18.88
CA GLU A 282 17.99 -15.67 18.55
C GLU A 282 18.09 -15.14 17.12
N SER A 283 17.42 -15.76 16.14
CA SER A 283 17.31 -15.24 14.77
C SER A 283 16.49 -13.95 14.70
N HIS A 284 15.42 -13.84 15.45
CA HIS A 284 14.64 -12.60 15.56
C HIS A 284 15.48 -11.46 16.15
N ARG A 285 16.29 -11.70 17.19
CA ARG A 285 17.17 -10.66 17.76
C ARG A 285 18.22 -10.13 16.77
N ILE A 286 18.72 -10.99 15.88
CA ILE A 286 19.68 -10.60 14.84
C ILE A 286 18.98 -9.72 13.80
N ASN A 287 17.77 -10.08 13.39
CA ASN A 287 16.98 -9.31 12.45
C ASN A 287 16.59 -7.93 13.03
N LEU A 288 16.15 -7.86 14.29
CA LEU A 288 15.82 -6.59 14.93
C LEU A 288 16.99 -5.60 14.90
N LYS A 289 18.22 -6.02 15.22
CA LYS A 289 19.40 -5.15 15.13
C LYS A 289 19.61 -4.62 13.72
N ASN A 290 19.42 -5.47 12.72
CA ASN A 290 19.51 -5.08 11.32
C ASN A 290 18.42 -4.08 10.96
N ILE A 291 17.17 -4.32 11.35
CA ILE A 291 16.06 -3.38 11.13
C ILE A 291 16.38 -2.02 11.76
N TYR A 292 16.74 -1.96 13.04
CA TYR A 292 17.08 -0.70 13.71
C TYR A 292 18.18 0.08 12.96
N SER A 293 19.24 -0.60 12.52
CA SER A 293 20.33 0.05 11.80
C SER A 293 19.90 0.60 10.42
N ARG A 294 19.00 -0.10 9.72
CA ARG A 294 18.45 0.32 8.43
C ARG A 294 17.51 1.52 8.58
N PHE A 295 16.78 1.61 9.67
CA PHE A 295 15.93 2.77 9.96
C PHE A 295 16.71 4.06 10.18
N GLU A 296 18.00 4.00 10.56
CA GLU A 296 18.84 5.19 10.62
C GLU A 296 19.00 5.86 9.24
N LYS A 297 19.06 5.06 8.16
CA LYS A 297 19.07 5.61 6.79
C LYS A 297 17.76 6.34 6.46
N VAL A 298 16.62 5.72 6.77
CA VAL A 298 15.29 6.32 6.53
C VAL A 298 15.15 7.63 7.32
N ARG A 299 15.54 7.63 8.61
CA ARG A 299 15.52 8.82 9.47
C ARG A 299 16.45 9.92 8.95
N GLY A 300 17.65 9.53 8.50
CA GLY A 300 18.60 10.46 7.87
C GLY A 300 18.03 11.08 6.61
N ASN A 301 17.43 10.28 5.75
CA ASN A 301 16.80 10.76 4.51
C ASN A 301 15.58 11.65 4.78
N GLN A 302 14.72 11.31 5.73
CA GLN A 302 13.58 12.15 6.12
C GLN A 302 14.05 13.56 6.47
N LYS A 303 15.09 13.67 7.32
CA LYS A 303 15.66 14.95 7.69
C LYS A 303 16.32 15.66 6.51
N ASN A 304 17.14 14.95 5.74
CA ASN A 304 17.86 15.52 4.60
C ASN A 304 16.91 16.08 3.53
N ILE A 305 15.83 15.34 3.22
CA ILE A 305 14.80 15.77 2.27
C ILE A 305 14.14 17.05 2.79
N ALA A 306 13.70 17.07 4.05
CA ALA A 306 13.06 18.25 4.65
C ALA A 306 14.00 19.48 4.61
N ASP A 307 15.27 19.32 5.00
CA ASP A 307 16.27 20.40 5.02
C ASP A 307 16.59 20.91 3.61
N LYS A 308 16.70 20.00 2.62
CA LYS A 308 16.97 20.38 1.22
C LYS A 308 15.77 21.06 0.57
N LEU A 309 14.54 20.53 0.82
CA LEU A 309 13.32 21.15 0.32
C LEU A 309 13.14 22.55 0.88
N LYS A 310 13.40 22.73 2.18
CA LYS A 310 13.36 24.07 2.79
C LYS A 310 14.29 25.06 2.09
N LYS A 311 15.55 24.71 1.89
CA LYS A 311 16.52 25.55 1.19
C LYS A 311 16.12 25.81 -0.27
N HIS A 312 15.57 24.80 -0.93
CA HIS A 312 15.12 24.90 -2.31
C HIS A 312 13.93 25.86 -2.43
N VAL A 313 12.94 25.75 -1.56
CA VAL A 313 11.80 26.67 -1.50
C VAL A 313 12.23 28.09 -1.20
N GLU A 314 13.11 28.31 -0.20
CA GLU A 314 13.67 29.63 0.11
C GLU A 314 14.38 30.26 -1.10
N MET A 315 15.08 29.45 -1.91
CA MET A 315 15.70 29.90 -3.16
C MET A 315 14.66 30.29 -4.22
N LEU A 316 13.59 29.50 -4.39
CA LEU A 316 12.51 29.82 -5.34
C LEU A 316 11.80 31.11 -4.94
N GLU A 317 11.43 31.27 -3.68
CA GLU A 317 10.78 32.48 -3.15
C GLU A 317 11.64 33.72 -3.34
N SER A 318 12.95 33.65 -3.03
CA SER A 318 13.90 34.77 -3.21
C SER A 318 13.98 35.24 -4.66
N ASN A 319 13.77 34.31 -5.60
CA ASN A 319 13.78 34.59 -7.04
C ASN A 319 12.36 34.79 -7.61
N ARG A 320 11.32 34.81 -6.77
CA ARG A 320 9.90 34.92 -7.17
C ARG A 320 9.49 33.86 -8.19
N ARG A 321 10.02 32.66 -8.05
CA ARG A 321 9.72 31.52 -8.92
C ARG A 321 8.57 30.71 -8.35
N ARG A 322 7.71 30.25 -9.22
CA ARG A 322 6.50 29.48 -8.93
C ARG A 322 6.79 27.98 -9.07
N LEU A 323 6.24 27.19 -8.15
CA LEU A 323 6.43 25.74 -8.07
C LEU A 323 5.09 25.01 -8.22
N ALA A 324 5.09 23.95 -9.02
CA ALA A 324 4.04 22.93 -9.00
C ALA A 324 4.63 21.54 -8.70
N LEU A 325 3.80 20.65 -8.18
CA LEU A 325 4.15 19.25 -7.98
C LEU A 325 3.53 18.41 -9.09
N TRP A 326 4.14 17.28 -9.43
CA TRP A 326 3.55 16.30 -10.35
C TRP A 326 3.58 14.91 -9.74
N GLY A 327 2.37 14.35 -9.50
CA GLY A 327 2.12 13.06 -8.89
C GLY A 327 1.29 13.17 -7.61
N ALA A 328 -0.05 13.23 -7.77
CA ALA A 328 -1.00 13.22 -6.66
C ALA A 328 -1.31 11.78 -6.20
N GLY A 329 -0.27 11.04 -5.82
CA GLY A 329 -0.35 9.73 -5.20
C GLY A 329 0.06 9.79 -3.73
N HIS A 330 0.01 8.64 -3.04
CA HIS A 330 0.35 8.55 -1.62
C HIS A 330 1.74 9.13 -1.28
N GLN A 331 2.75 8.88 -2.12
CA GLN A 331 4.09 9.44 -1.96
C GLN A 331 4.08 10.98 -2.03
N GLY A 332 3.44 11.52 -3.06
CA GLY A 332 3.29 12.96 -3.24
C GLY A 332 2.51 13.63 -2.11
N PHE A 333 1.46 13.00 -1.64
CA PHE A 333 0.67 13.49 -0.49
C PHE A 333 1.49 13.51 0.79
N THR A 334 2.21 12.43 1.09
CA THR A 334 3.09 12.33 2.26
C THR A 334 4.18 13.40 2.22
N ILE A 335 4.90 13.54 1.09
CA ILE A 335 5.97 14.53 0.96
C ILE A 335 5.41 15.95 1.09
N ALA A 336 4.31 16.24 0.41
CA ALA A 336 3.70 17.57 0.43
C ALA A 336 3.27 17.96 1.85
N SER A 337 2.55 17.09 2.55
CA SER A 337 1.97 17.41 3.85
C SER A 337 3.00 17.47 5.00
N THR A 338 4.08 16.68 4.90
CA THR A 338 5.11 16.58 5.94
C THR A 338 6.28 17.55 5.75
N THR A 339 6.26 18.39 4.71
CA THR A 339 7.33 19.34 4.38
C THR A 339 6.79 20.72 4.05
N VAL A 340 7.69 21.67 3.81
CA VAL A 340 7.37 23.05 3.38
C VAL A 340 6.65 23.13 2.03
N LEU A 341 6.53 22.04 1.29
CA LEU A 341 5.85 22.02 0.00
C LEU A 341 4.34 22.28 0.14
N ALA A 342 3.73 21.99 1.30
CA ALA A 342 2.33 22.31 1.57
C ALA A 342 1.99 23.79 1.35
N GLU A 343 2.91 24.69 1.67
CA GLU A 343 2.75 26.13 1.56
C GLU A 343 3.35 26.71 0.27
N ALA A 344 4.33 26.01 -0.32
CA ALA A 344 5.12 26.52 -1.44
C ALA A 344 4.56 26.15 -2.81
N ALA A 345 3.88 25.02 -2.95
CA ALA A 345 3.37 24.56 -4.23
C ALA A 345 1.99 25.18 -4.54
N GLU A 346 1.85 25.73 -5.74
CA GLU A 346 0.60 26.35 -6.16
C GLU A 346 -0.49 25.31 -6.48
N TYR A 347 -0.09 24.20 -7.07
CA TYR A 347 -0.98 23.08 -7.40
C TYR A 347 -0.20 21.78 -7.59
N MET A 348 -0.94 20.66 -7.58
CA MET A 348 -0.42 19.33 -7.84
C MET A 348 -1.05 18.77 -9.12
N ILE A 349 -0.24 18.27 -10.05
CA ILE A 349 -0.69 17.75 -11.34
C ILE A 349 -0.84 16.24 -11.24
N ASP A 350 -1.98 15.73 -11.73
CA ASP A 350 -2.21 14.28 -11.88
C ASP A 350 -3.09 14.00 -13.10
N SER A 351 -2.77 12.92 -13.84
CA SER A 351 -3.53 12.51 -15.02
C SER A 351 -4.84 11.79 -14.69
N ALA A 352 -5.03 11.33 -13.45
CA ALA A 352 -6.23 10.63 -13.03
C ALA A 352 -7.40 11.60 -12.83
N GLY A 353 -8.35 11.57 -13.75
CA GLY A 353 -9.46 12.52 -13.80
C GLY A 353 -10.33 12.54 -12.53
N PHE A 354 -10.43 11.44 -11.78
CA PHE A 354 -11.21 11.39 -10.53
C PHE A 354 -10.58 12.18 -9.37
N LYS A 355 -9.30 12.55 -9.47
CA LYS A 355 -8.58 13.38 -8.49
C LYS A 355 -8.65 14.86 -8.83
N GLN A 356 -8.81 15.18 -10.11
CA GLN A 356 -8.82 16.56 -10.60
C GLN A 356 -10.01 17.35 -10.05
N GLY A 357 -9.75 18.59 -9.64
CA GLY A 357 -10.73 19.45 -8.96
C GLY A 357 -10.92 19.13 -7.48
N ARG A 358 -10.08 18.26 -6.93
CA ARG A 358 -9.99 17.95 -5.49
C ARG A 358 -8.68 18.49 -4.91
N TYR A 359 -8.42 18.22 -3.64
CA TYR A 359 -7.26 18.75 -2.92
C TYR A 359 -6.45 17.60 -2.30
N ALA A 360 -5.13 17.77 -2.27
CA ALA A 360 -4.24 16.81 -1.64
C ALA A 360 -4.51 16.74 -0.12
N PRO A 361 -4.73 15.55 0.46
CA PRO A 361 -5.04 15.41 1.88
C PRO A 361 -3.99 16.06 2.77
N ALA A 362 -4.40 16.65 3.87
CA ALA A 362 -3.60 17.34 4.88
C ALA A 362 -2.82 18.58 4.39
N SER A 363 -2.37 18.64 3.14
CA SER A 363 -1.68 19.80 2.57
C SER A 363 -2.62 20.78 1.88
N HIS A 364 -3.78 20.34 1.46
CA HIS A 364 -4.82 21.10 0.74
C HIS A 364 -4.35 21.74 -0.58
N ILE A 365 -3.27 21.25 -1.16
CA ILE A 365 -2.81 21.69 -2.48
C ILE A 365 -3.85 21.26 -3.52
N PRO A 366 -4.38 22.16 -4.38
CA PRO A 366 -5.37 21.81 -5.39
C PRO A 366 -4.78 20.85 -6.42
N ILE A 367 -5.53 19.79 -6.78
CA ILE A 367 -5.13 18.81 -7.79
C ILE A 367 -5.76 19.18 -9.13
N VAL A 368 -4.91 19.30 -10.14
CA VAL A 368 -5.28 19.79 -11.48
C VAL A 368 -4.88 18.79 -12.57
N SER A 369 -5.46 18.97 -13.77
CA SER A 369 -5.07 18.18 -14.94
C SER A 369 -3.73 18.65 -15.53
N PRO A 370 -3.05 17.81 -16.34
CA PRO A 370 -1.87 18.24 -17.10
C PRO A 370 -2.11 19.45 -18.02
N GLU A 371 -3.33 19.61 -18.56
CA GLU A 371 -3.69 20.73 -19.42
C GLU A 371 -3.80 22.06 -18.66
N TYR A 372 -4.14 22.01 -17.36
CA TYR A 372 -4.19 23.21 -16.51
C TYR A 372 -2.82 23.90 -16.44
N PHE A 373 -1.73 23.13 -16.34
CA PHE A 373 -0.38 23.64 -16.35
C PHE A 373 -0.04 24.49 -17.60
N LEU A 374 -0.60 24.13 -18.76
CA LEU A 374 -0.34 24.87 -20.02
C LEU A 374 -0.92 26.30 -20.00
N THR A 375 -2.02 26.51 -19.30
CA THR A 375 -2.67 27.83 -19.14
C THR A 375 -2.24 28.56 -17.88
N HIS A 376 -1.69 27.85 -16.91
CA HIS A 376 -1.18 28.39 -15.64
C HIS A 376 0.27 27.93 -15.40
N PRO A 377 1.20 28.32 -16.30
CA PRO A 377 2.56 27.81 -16.25
C PRO A 377 3.27 28.26 -14.97
N VAL A 378 4.16 27.40 -14.48
CA VAL A 378 5.07 27.67 -13.36
C VAL A 378 6.52 27.65 -13.84
N ASP A 379 7.44 28.14 -13.01
CA ASP A 379 8.87 28.15 -13.35
C ASP A 379 9.52 26.79 -13.13
N GLU A 380 8.98 26.00 -12.19
CA GLU A 380 9.49 24.68 -11.86
C GLU A 380 8.38 23.68 -11.59
N VAL A 381 8.59 22.45 -12.06
CA VAL A 381 7.76 21.27 -11.73
C VAL A 381 8.62 20.26 -11.01
N MET A 382 8.25 19.94 -9.76
CA MET A 382 8.89 18.88 -8.97
C MET A 382 8.08 17.59 -9.06
N ILE A 383 8.71 16.53 -9.55
CA ILE A 383 8.09 15.21 -9.65
C ILE A 383 8.12 14.51 -8.28
N THR A 384 6.94 14.22 -7.74
CA THR A 384 6.73 13.54 -6.45
C THR A 384 6.31 12.07 -6.61
N ALA A 385 6.36 11.54 -7.83
CA ALA A 385 6.11 10.15 -8.17
C ALA A 385 7.41 9.49 -8.70
N PRO A 386 8.33 9.05 -7.82
CA PRO A 386 9.68 8.63 -8.18
C PRO A 386 9.74 7.44 -9.13
N GLY A 387 8.73 6.56 -9.13
CA GLY A 387 8.62 5.45 -10.09
C GLY A 387 8.36 5.88 -11.53
N TYR A 388 7.85 7.10 -11.76
CA TYR A 388 7.39 7.59 -13.05
C TYR A 388 8.17 8.80 -13.59
N VAL A 389 9.33 9.11 -13.02
CA VAL A 389 10.10 10.32 -13.36
C VAL A 389 10.35 10.45 -14.86
N LYS A 390 10.78 9.37 -15.52
CA LYS A 390 11.10 9.39 -16.97
C LYS A 390 9.85 9.64 -17.82
N GLU A 391 8.75 8.99 -17.48
CA GLU A 391 7.47 9.12 -18.18
C GLU A 391 6.91 10.54 -18.03
N ILE A 392 6.89 11.06 -16.80
CA ILE A 392 6.39 12.39 -16.48
C ILE A 392 7.25 13.47 -17.18
N LYS A 393 8.58 13.37 -17.16
CA LYS A 393 9.45 14.28 -17.90
C LYS A 393 9.11 14.31 -19.39
N GLY A 394 8.96 13.15 -20.02
CA GLY A 394 8.54 13.05 -21.41
C GLY A 394 7.18 13.72 -21.66
N THR A 395 6.21 13.46 -20.79
CA THR A 395 4.88 14.08 -20.88
C THR A 395 4.93 15.61 -20.81
N ILE A 396 5.70 16.18 -19.87
CA ILE A 396 5.87 17.65 -19.74
C ILE A 396 6.47 18.21 -21.01
N GLU A 397 7.56 17.60 -21.50
CA GLU A 397 8.24 18.06 -22.71
C GLU A 397 7.35 18.03 -23.95
N ASP A 398 6.58 16.94 -24.13
CA ASP A 398 5.69 16.77 -25.28
C ASP A 398 4.51 17.75 -25.23
N LEU A 399 3.91 17.94 -24.06
CA LEU A 399 2.84 18.92 -23.85
C LEU A 399 3.33 20.34 -24.15
N CYS A 400 4.47 20.74 -23.60
CA CYS A 400 5.04 22.06 -23.83
C CYS A 400 5.38 22.31 -25.30
N LYS A 401 6.00 21.31 -25.96
CA LYS A 401 6.35 21.40 -27.40
C LYS A 401 5.11 21.55 -28.29
N LYS A 402 4.09 20.75 -28.01
CA LYS A 402 2.83 20.75 -28.77
C LYS A 402 2.12 22.09 -28.71
N GLU A 403 2.05 22.71 -27.55
CA GLU A 403 1.32 23.94 -27.30
C GLU A 403 2.20 25.22 -27.38
N GLY A 404 3.51 25.06 -27.64
CA GLY A 404 4.45 26.19 -27.74
C GLY A 404 4.70 26.91 -26.41
N VAL A 405 4.52 26.23 -25.28
CA VAL A 405 4.75 26.76 -23.94
C VAL A 405 6.21 26.49 -23.54
N ARG A 406 6.80 27.42 -22.76
CA ARG A 406 8.15 27.20 -22.22
C ARG A 406 8.18 25.96 -21.32
N ILE A 407 9.16 25.09 -21.54
CA ILE A 407 9.42 23.97 -20.65
C ILE A 407 9.93 24.52 -19.29
N PRO A 408 9.30 24.16 -18.16
CA PRO A 408 9.77 24.56 -16.83
C PRO A 408 11.06 23.85 -16.47
N ASP A 409 11.74 24.29 -15.42
CA ASP A 409 12.75 23.47 -14.78
C ASP A 409 12.09 22.22 -14.19
N ILE A 410 12.69 21.04 -14.40
CA ILE A 410 12.12 19.78 -13.94
C ILE A 410 13.06 19.16 -12.92
N THR A 411 12.58 19.07 -11.67
CA THR A 411 13.27 18.40 -10.57
C THR A 411 12.53 17.15 -10.14
N ASP A 412 13.12 16.32 -9.32
CA ASP A 412 12.41 15.17 -8.72
C ASP A 412 12.86 14.96 -7.27
N ILE A 413 11.97 14.35 -6.48
CA ILE A 413 12.18 14.17 -5.04
C ILE A 413 13.41 13.30 -4.71
N ARG A 414 13.80 12.37 -5.58
CA ARG A 414 15.00 11.54 -5.36
C ARG A 414 16.27 12.36 -5.37
N SER A 415 16.31 13.46 -6.15
CA SER A 415 17.44 14.39 -6.15
C SER A 415 17.61 15.09 -4.79
N MET A 416 16.56 15.10 -3.96
CA MET A 416 16.57 15.64 -2.61
C MET A 416 16.99 14.59 -1.56
N ALA A 417 16.93 13.30 -1.87
CA ALA A 417 17.25 12.24 -0.91
C ALA A 417 18.77 12.01 -0.72
N GLY A 418 19.62 12.37 -1.60
CA GLY A 418 21.04 12.01 -1.59
C GLY A 418 22.10 12.65 -1.29
#